data_c65a60187859f8d4999e0c74618f898a
#
_entry.id   c65a60187859f8d4999e0c74618f898a
#
_cell.length_a   1.000
_cell.length_b   1.000
_cell.length_c   1.000
_cell.angle_alpha   90.00
_cell.angle_beta   90.00
_cell.angle_gamma   90.00
#
_symmetry.space_group_name_H-M   'P 1'
#
loop_
_entity.id
_entity.type
_entity.pdbx_description
1 polymer ?
#
loop_
_entity_poly.entity_id
_entity_poly.type
_entity_poly.pdbx_seq_one_letter_code
_entity_poly.pdbx_strand_id
1 'polypeptide(L)'
;MIIATLVITLFAAMAFWFYNKQSKTEPDNYKLVVQKFEGNFNDEKFDAIFNMFSDGMQRHLPLDSTKAFFERVKRQSGSIVDVTLEEYRSPYAIYKTKCEKDPFTINISVDNDQRISGLFIKPIMPDSVILAERNVTPMELPFKGEWTVFWGGSTKEQNRHIAIRYQRGAFDLVITDASGKTHKGSGEVNDDYYAFDKEIFAPCDGEIVSVTDGIQDNKPGTMNRTNLAGNSVLLKTVNNEFLLFAHFKEYTVAVKQGQRVRQGEFIGRCGNSGNSSEPHLHFHIQNAEDIDTANGVKCYFNKLLVNGVLRTNYSPVKGDKIQQAP
;
A
#
# COMPACT_ATOMS: atom_id res chain seq x y z
N MET A 1 1.69 -2.37 5.08
CA MET A 1 2.92 -1.81 4.50
C MET A 1 3.13 -2.48 3.16
N ILE A 2 3.09 -1.72 2.09
CA ILE A 2 3.49 -2.18 0.77
C ILE A 2 4.76 -2.97 0.97
N ILE A 3 4.92 -4.17 0.32
CA ILE A 3 6.26 -4.58 -0.05
C ILE A 3 6.86 -3.29 -0.56
N ALA A 4 7.67 -2.63 0.29
CA ALA A 4 8.23 -1.35 -0.07
C ALA A 4 8.91 -1.65 -1.39
N THR A 5 8.44 -1.01 -2.46
CA THR A 5 9.26 -0.95 -3.64
C THR A 5 10.46 -0.16 -3.14
N LEU A 6 11.47 -0.88 -2.62
CA LEU A 6 12.76 -0.29 -2.34
C LEU A 6 13.28 0.09 -3.73
N VAL A 7 12.82 1.26 -4.22
CA VAL A 7 13.30 1.86 -5.44
C VAL A 7 14.66 2.42 -5.07
N ILE A 8 15.67 1.55 -5.18
CA ILE A 8 17.05 1.98 -5.13
C ILE A 8 17.37 2.48 -6.53
N THR A 9 16.97 3.72 -6.79
CA THR A 9 17.43 4.45 -7.96
C THR A 9 18.79 5.05 -7.64
N LEU A 10 19.84 4.36 -8.00
CA LEU A 10 21.16 4.95 -8.20
C LEU A 10 21.39 5.10 -9.68
N PHE A 11 21.36 6.38 -10.11
CA PHE A 11 21.93 6.93 -11.32
C PHE A 11 21.81 6.11 -12.62
N ALA A 12 20.78 6.42 -13.40
CA ALA A 12 20.87 6.41 -14.87
C ALA A 12 19.98 7.54 -15.41
N ALA A 13 20.31 8.78 -15.09
CA ALA A 13 20.01 9.88 -15.98
C ALA A 13 21.08 9.86 -17.05
N MET A 14 20.78 9.23 -18.18
CA MET A 14 21.24 9.37 -19.55
C MET A 14 21.30 7.99 -20.22
N ALA A 15 20.25 7.65 -20.89
CA ALA A 15 20.20 6.92 -22.18
C ALA A 15 18.76 6.45 -22.47
N PHE A 16 17.84 7.37 -22.53
CA PHE A 16 16.66 7.17 -23.37
C PHE A 16 17.16 7.19 -24.80
N TRP A 17 17.08 6.03 -25.45
CA TRP A 17 17.17 5.71 -26.88
C TRP A 17 18.07 4.50 -27.13
N PHE A 18 17.69 3.34 -26.61
CA PHE A 18 17.98 2.08 -27.28
C PHE A 18 16.72 1.25 -27.25
N TYR A 19 16.28 0.88 -28.42
CA TYR A 19 15.22 -0.08 -28.71
C TYR A 19 15.56 -1.38 -27.99
N ASN A 20 15.05 -1.57 -26.76
CA ASN A 20 15.34 -2.74 -25.95
C ASN A 20 14.64 -3.94 -26.58
N LYS A 21 15.44 -4.78 -27.23
CA LYS A 21 15.00 -6.08 -27.74
C LYS A 21 14.58 -6.92 -26.53
N GLN A 22 13.29 -7.10 -26.36
CA GLN A 22 12.72 -7.98 -25.34
C GLN A 22 13.22 -9.40 -25.64
N SER A 23 13.91 -10.04 -24.70
CA SER A 23 14.40 -11.42 -24.82
C SER A 23 13.75 -12.30 -23.77
N LYS A 24 13.45 -13.54 -24.13
CA LYS A 24 13.05 -14.59 -23.19
C LYS A 24 14.26 -15.35 -22.62
N THR A 25 15.47 -14.99 -23.03
CA THR A 25 16.72 -15.57 -22.53
C THR A 25 17.50 -14.51 -21.79
N GLU A 26 17.95 -14.86 -20.61
CA GLU A 26 18.83 -14.06 -19.76
C GLU A 26 20.29 -14.49 -19.97
N PRO A 27 21.29 -13.67 -19.61
CA PRO A 27 22.68 -14.10 -19.49
C PRO A 27 22.81 -15.18 -18.40
N ASP A 28 23.68 -16.17 -18.61
CA ASP A 28 23.84 -17.34 -17.72
C ASP A 28 24.17 -16.95 -16.27
N ASN A 29 24.93 -15.87 -16.06
CA ASN A 29 25.27 -15.37 -14.73
C ASN A 29 24.04 -14.91 -13.92
N TYR A 30 22.95 -14.45 -14.56
CA TYR A 30 21.73 -14.03 -13.85
C TYR A 30 21.02 -15.21 -13.21
N LYS A 31 20.90 -16.32 -13.93
CA LYS A 31 20.28 -17.55 -13.42
C LYS A 31 20.96 -18.06 -12.16
N LEU A 32 22.31 -18.07 -12.15
CA LEU A 32 23.09 -18.50 -10.98
C LEU A 32 22.88 -17.58 -9.79
N VAL A 33 22.87 -16.27 -10.01
CA VAL A 33 22.67 -15.28 -8.95
C VAL A 33 21.26 -15.40 -8.35
N VAL A 34 20.23 -15.59 -9.19
CA VAL A 34 18.85 -15.72 -8.72
C VAL A 34 18.64 -17.03 -7.94
N GLN A 35 19.22 -18.15 -8.36
CA GLN A 35 19.17 -19.40 -7.62
C GLN A 35 19.84 -19.26 -6.23
N LYS A 36 20.98 -18.56 -6.17
CA LYS A 36 21.65 -18.28 -4.89
C LYS A 36 20.85 -17.35 -4.01
N PHE A 37 20.19 -16.32 -4.61
CA PHE A 37 19.28 -15.42 -3.91
C PHE A 37 18.11 -16.21 -3.32
N GLU A 38 17.44 -17.05 -4.10
CA GLU A 38 16.32 -17.89 -3.66
C GLU A 38 16.72 -18.78 -2.46
N GLY A 39 17.83 -19.50 -2.57
CA GLY A 39 18.31 -20.36 -1.48
C GLY A 39 18.59 -19.57 -0.20
N ASN A 40 19.30 -18.44 -0.30
CA ASN A 40 19.57 -17.59 0.85
C ASN A 40 18.29 -16.98 1.44
N PHE A 41 17.32 -16.59 0.61
CA PHE A 41 16.04 -16.05 1.04
C PHE A 41 15.21 -17.11 1.79
N ASN A 42 15.16 -18.32 1.26
CA ASN A 42 14.45 -19.44 1.88
C ASN A 42 15.05 -19.84 3.22
N ASP A 43 16.37 -19.83 3.31
CA ASP A 43 17.13 -20.13 4.53
C ASP A 43 17.22 -18.95 5.52
N GLU A 44 16.59 -17.80 5.21
CA GLU A 44 16.63 -16.56 6.00
C GLU A 44 18.06 -16.01 6.22
N LYS A 45 19.00 -16.36 5.32
CA LYS A 45 20.40 -15.90 5.33
C LYS A 45 20.50 -14.49 4.70
N PHE A 46 19.86 -13.50 5.31
CA PHE A 46 19.76 -12.15 4.73
C PHE A 46 21.09 -11.39 4.70
N ASP A 47 22.01 -11.73 5.63
CA ASP A 47 23.41 -11.27 5.55
C ASP A 47 24.11 -11.79 4.28
N ALA A 48 23.84 -13.04 3.90
CA ALA A 48 24.38 -13.59 2.68
C ALA A 48 23.81 -12.92 1.43
N ILE A 49 22.51 -12.53 1.44
CA ILE A 49 21.91 -11.72 0.36
C ILE A 49 22.59 -10.35 0.28
N PHE A 50 22.79 -9.69 1.42
CA PHE A 50 23.50 -8.41 1.45
C PHE A 50 24.93 -8.52 0.86
N ASN A 51 25.64 -9.61 1.16
CA ASN A 51 26.96 -9.85 0.61
C ASN A 51 26.97 -10.16 -0.90
N MET A 52 25.81 -10.49 -1.48
CA MET A 52 25.65 -10.59 -2.94
C MET A 52 25.53 -9.21 -3.62
N PHE A 53 25.30 -8.14 -2.88
CA PHE A 53 25.16 -6.81 -3.46
C PHE A 53 26.51 -6.24 -3.89
N SER A 54 26.52 -5.47 -4.96
CA SER A 54 27.67 -4.69 -5.39
C SER A 54 28.05 -3.66 -4.32
N ASP A 55 29.32 -3.22 -4.32
CA ASP A 55 29.79 -2.19 -3.36
C ASP A 55 28.95 -0.91 -3.43
N GLY A 56 28.47 -0.58 -4.63
CA GLY A 56 27.56 0.55 -4.82
C GLY A 56 26.27 0.39 -4.03
N MET A 57 25.61 -0.78 -4.12
CA MET A 57 24.40 -1.05 -3.37
C MET A 57 24.64 -1.11 -1.87
N GLN A 58 25.70 -1.78 -1.42
CA GLN A 58 26.04 -1.88 0.00
C GLN A 58 26.27 -0.52 0.66
N ARG A 59 26.91 0.44 -0.05
CA ARG A 59 27.10 1.81 0.46
C ARG A 59 25.80 2.58 0.70
N HIS A 60 24.77 2.28 -0.09
CA HIS A 60 23.50 3.02 -0.03
C HIS A 60 22.41 2.28 0.76
N LEU A 61 22.61 1.01 1.04
CA LEU A 61 21.68 0.15 1.76
C LEU A 61 22.37 -0.42 2.99
N PRO A 62 22.15 0.17 4.19
CA PRO A 62 22.67 -0.39 5.42
C PRO A 62 22.22 -1.84 5.62
N LEU A 63 23.11 -2.67 6.15
CA LEU A 63 22.84 -4.09 6.40
C LEU A 63 21.56 -4.31 7.20
N ASP A 64 21.37 -3.60 8.32
CA ASP A 64 20.21 -3.75 9.19
C ASP A 64 18.90 -3.42 8.47
N SER A 65 18.89 -2.35 7.65
CA SER A 65 17.73 -1.99 6.84
C SER A 65 17.42 -3.05 5.78
N THR A 66 18.46 -3.64 5.19
CA THR A 66 18.32 -4.70 4.19
C THR A 66 17.75 -5.98 4.83
N LYS A 67 18.27 -6.36 6.01
CA LYS A 67 17.74 -7.50 6.77
C LYS A 67 16.28 -7.30 7.14
N ALA A 68 15.94 -6.18 7.77
CA ALA A 68 14.57 -5.86 8.14
C ALA A 68 13.61 -5.85 6.93
N PHE A 69 14.08 -5.43 5.76
CA PHE A 69 13.31 -5.50 4.52
C PHE A 69 13.03 -6.95 4.12
N PHE A 70 14.06 -7.82 4.05
CA PHE A 70 13.87 -9.22 3.65
C PHE A 70 13.09 -10.04 4.67
N GLU A 71 13.29 -9.81 5.97
CA GLU A 71 12.48 -10.40 7.03
C GLU A 71 10.99 -10.11 6.82
N ARG A 72 10.67 -8.87 6.49
CA ARG A 72 9.29 -8.47 6.20
C ARG A 72 8.76 -9.14 4.94
N VAL A 73 9.52 -9.15 3.84
CA VAL A 73 9.14 -9.86 2.62
C VAL A 73 8.88 -11.33 2.93
N LYS A 74 9.77 -11.98 3.70
CA LYS A 74 9.64 -13.38 4.08
C LYS A 74 8.38 -13.66 4.91
N ARG A 75 8.06 -12.82 5.89
CA ARG A 75 6.83 -12.95 6.68
C ARG A 75 5.57 -12.85 5.81
N GLN A 76 5.57 -11.98 4.82
CA GLN A 76 4.43 -11.78 3.91
C GLN A 76 4.31 -12.87 2.86
N SER A 77 5.42 -13.28 2.24
CA SER A 77 5.42 -14.24 1.12
C SER A 77 5.55 -15.70 1.55
N GLY A 78 6.11 -15.98 2.71
CA GLY A 78 6.63 -17.30 3.02
C GLY A 78 7.88 -17.63 2.21
N SER A 79 8.18 -18.92 2.03
CA SER A 79 9.28 -19.38 1.20
C SER A 79 8.92 -19.27 -0.29
N ILE A 80 9.93 -19.02 -1.11
CA ILE A 80 9.83 -19.14 -2.56
C ILE A 80 9.78 -20.61 -2.92
N VAL A 81 8.77 -21.02 -3.68
CA VAL A 81 8.55 -22.40 -4.13
C VAL A 81 9.06 -22.59 -5.55
N ASP A 82 9.01 -21.53 -6.37
CA ASP A 82 9.47 -21.55 -7.76
C ASP A 82 9.82 -20.14 -8.22
N VAL A 83 10.80 -20.02 -9.12
CA VAL A 83 11.23 -18.77 -9.75
C VAL A 83 11.30 -18.97 -11.26
N THR A 84 10.48 -18.24 -12.00
CA THR A 84 10.40 -18.33 -13.46
C THR A 84 10.77 -16.99 -14.11
N LEU A 85 11.70 -17.00 -15.07
CA LEU A 85 12.01 -15.83 -15.88
C LEU A 85 10.77 -15.41 -16.69
N GLU A 86 10.33 -14.16 -16.50
CA GLU A 86 9.26 -13.56 -17.29
C GLU A 86 9.81 -12.87 -18.53
N GLU A 87 10.85 -12.06 -18.35
CA GLU A 87 11.52 -11.36 -19.43
C GLU A 87 12.91 -10.84 -19.00
N TYR A 88 13.74 -10.55 -20.00
CA TYR A 88 14.99 -9.82 -19.81
C TYR A 88 14.94 -8.51 -20.59
N ARG A 89 15.11 -7.40 -19.88
CA ARG A 89 15.29 -6.03 -20.41
C ARG A 89 16.57 -5.45 -19.82
N SER A 90 17.66 -5.53 -20.59
CA SER A 90 18.96 -5.07 -20.11
C SER A 90 18.87 -3.70 -19.42
N PRO A 91 19.46 -3.53 -18.20
CA PRO A 91 20.23 -4.53 -17.47
C PRO A 91 19.40 -5.41 -16.50
N TYR A 92 18.08 -5.43 -16.59
CA TYR A 92 17.23 -6.14 -15.62
C TYR A 92 16.64 -7.43 -16.19
N ALA A 93 16.79 -8.52 -15.44
CA ALA A 93 15.97 -9.72 -15.57
C ALA A 93 14.79 -9.64 -14.60
N ILE A 94 13.60 -9.98 -15.07
CA ILE A 94 12.34 -9.95 -14.32
C ILE A 94 11.88 -11.38 -14.12
N TYR A 95 11.80 -11.81 -12.87
CA TYR A 95 11.34 -13.13 -12.51
C TYR A 95 10.02 -13.03 -11.75
N LYS A 96 9.11 -13.96 -12.04
CA LYS A 96 7.95 -14.24 -11.21
C LYS A 96 8.29 -15.31 -10.19
N THR A 97 7.91 -15.09 -8.95
CA THR A 97 8.00 -16.11 -7.91
C THR A 97 6.64 -16.75 -7.68
N LYS A 98 6.67 -18.05 -7.36
CA LYS A 98 5.58 -18.72 -6.66
C LYS A 98 6.01 -18.87 -5.21
N CYS A 99 5.20 -18.42 -4.27
CA CYS A 99 5.49 -18.44 -2.85
C CYS A 99 4.44 -19.23 -2.08
N GLU A 100 4.74 -19.61 -0.85
CA GLU A 100 3.79 -20.26 0.06
C GLU A 100 2.56 -19.40 0.35
N LYS A 101 2.75 -18.07 0.36
CA LYS A 101 1.70 -17.08 0.63
C LYS A 101 1.54 -16.14 -0.57
N ASP A 102 2.01 -14.90 -0.45
CA ASP A 102 1.84 -13.87 -1.48
C ASP A 102 3.02 -13.86 -2.46
N PRO A 103 2.79 -14.07 -3.78
CA PRO A 103 3.83 -14.04 -4.78
C PRO A 103 4.32 -12.62 -5.07
N PHE A 104 5.56 -12.49 -5.55
CA PHE A 104 6.16 -11.23 -5.95
C PHE A 104 7.01 -11.39 -7.21
N THR A 105 7.38 -10.28 -7.84
CA THR A 105 8.41 -10.27 -8.88
C THR A 105 9.74 -9.83 -8.33
N ILE A 106 10.82 -10.46 -8.81
CA ILE A 106 12.21 -10.06 -8.59
C ILE A 106 12.71 -9.42 -9.88
N ASN A 107 12.99 -8.12 -9.84
CA ASN A 107 13.67 -7.44 -10.93
C ASN A 107 15.11 -7.23 -10.48
N ILE A 108 16.04 -7.91 -11.13
CA ILE A 108 17.44 -7.96 -10.71
C ILE A 108 18.36 -7.54 -11.86
N SER A 109 19.36 -6.74 -11.55
CA SER A 109 20.51 -6.51 -12.43
C SER A 109 21.78 -7.06 -11.79
N VAL A 110 22.65 -7.62 -12.62
CA VAL A 110 23.90 -8.28 -12.21
C VAL A 110 25.04 -7.63 -12.93
N ASP A 111 26.10 -7.26 -12.21
CA ASP A 111 27.31 -6.70 -12.79
C ASP A 111 28.28 -7.78 -13.31
N ASN A 112 29.43 -7.34 -13.84
CA ASN A 112 30.44 -8.24 -14.42
C ASN A 112 31.09 -9.15 -13.38
N ASP A 113 31.06 -8.78 -12.10
CA ASP A 113 31.59 -9.55 -10.98
C ASP A 113 30.55 -10.51 -10.38
N GLN A 114 29.41 -10.71 -11.10
CA GLN A 114 28.27 -11.53 -10.68
C GLN A 114 27.62 -11.04 -9.36
N ARG A 115 27.72 -9.74 -9.08
CA ARG A 115 27.10 -9.14 -7.91
C ARG A 115 25.82 -8.43 -8.31
N ILE A 116 24.86 -8.37 -7.39
CA ILE A 116 23.58 -7.68 -7.60
C ILE A 116 23.84 -6.17 -7.59
N SER A 117 23.66 -5.54 -8.75
CA SER A 117 23.83 -4.10 -8.94
C SER A 117 22.51 -3.31 -8.88
N GLY A 118 21.38 -4.01 -8.90
CA GLY A 118 20.04 -3.46 -8.72
C GLY A 118 19.04 -4.55 -8.37
N LEU A 119 18.11 -4.24 -7.46
CA LEU A 119 17.10 -5.18 -7.00
C LEU A 119 15.79 -4.45 -6.72
N PHE A 120 14.68 -4.94 -7.30
CA PHE A 120 13.33 -4.50 -6.96
C PHE A 120 12.47 -5.72 -6.69
N ILE A 121 11.79 -5.72 -5.56
CA ILE A 121 10.77 -6.71 -5.21
C ILE A 121 9.42 -6.02 -5.26
N LYS A 122 8.50 -6.54 -6.06
CA LYS A 122 7.17 -5.97 -6.25
C LYS A 122 6.11 -7.05 -6.07
N PRO A 123 5.02 -6.79 -5.34
CA PRO A 123 3.90 -7.72 -5.27
C PRO A 123 3.32 -7.95 -6.68
N ILE A 124 2.92 -9.18 -6.94
CA ILE A 124 2.18 -9.50 -8.15
C ILE A 124 0.73 -9.06 -7.95
N MET A 125 0.23 -8.23 -8.86
CA MET A 125 -1.16 -7.80 -8.85
C MET A 125 -2.06 -8.94 -9.34
N PRO A 126 -2.90 -9.54 -8.48
CA PRO A 126 -3.87 -10.52 -8.94
C PRO A 126 -4.97 -9.84 -9.78
N ASP A 127 -5.63 -10.60 -10.66
CA ASP A 127 -6.76 -10.07 -11.43
C ASP A 127 -7.96 -9.75 -10.53
N SER A 128 -8.18 -10.57 -9.51
CA SER A 128 -9.20 -10.36 -8.48
C SER A 128 -8.84 -11.08 -7.19
N VAL A 129 -9.49 -10.69 -6.10
CA VAL A 129 -9.40 -11.36 -4.79
C VAL A 129 -10.79 -11.70 -4.27
N ILE A 130 -10.89 -12.84 -3.60
CA ILE A 130 -12.05 -13.21 -2.80
C ILE A 130 -11.64 -13.00 -1.35
N LEU A 131 -12.32 -12.09 -0.67
CA LEU A 131 -12.14 -11.90 0.77
C LEU A 131 -13.06 -12.84 1.51
N ALA A 132 -12.48 -13.77 2.27
CA ALA A 132 -13.22 -14.75 3.05
C ALA A 132 -13.99 -14.10 4.21
N GLU A 133 -13.47 -12.98 4.73
CA GLU A 133 -14.04 -12.28 5.87
C GLU A 133 -14.64 -10.94 5.44
N ARG A 134 -15.71 -10.55 6.13
CA ARG A 134 -16.33 -9.23 6.09
C ARG A 134 -16.50 -8.73 7.52
N ASN A 135 -16.60 -7.40 7.68
CA ASN A 135 -16.88 -6.84 8.99
C ASN A 135 -18.24 -7.33 9.55
N VAL A 136 -18.24 -7.61 10.83
CA VAL A 136 -19.46 -7.90 11.62
C VAL A 136 -19.89 -6.69 12.44
N THR A 137 -18.97 -5.77 12.77
CA THR A 137 -19.29 -4.51 13.41
C THR A 137 -20.08 -3.62 12.46
N PRO A 138 -21.29 -3.17 12.86
CA PRO A 138 -22.05 -2.19 12.09
C PRO A 138 -21.28 -0.88 11.95
N MET A 139 -21.21 -0.33 10.74
CA MET A 139 -20.44 0.88 10.46
C MET A 139 -21.24 1.88 9.65
N GLU A 140 -20.99 3.17 9.94
CA GLU A 140 -21.39 4.29 9.09
C GLU A 140 -20.18 4.83 8.33
N LEU A 141 -20.41 5.74 7.38
CA LEU A 141 -19.31 6.38 6.66
C LEU A 141 -18.49 7.25 7.63
N PRO A 142 -17.14 7.25 7.54
CA PRO A 142 -16.27 8.00 8.45
C PRO A 142 -16.16 9.50 8.12
N PHE A 143 -17.08 10.06 7.35
CA PHE A 143 -17.06 11.44 6.89
C PHE A 143 -18.47 11.98 6.63
N LYS A 144 -18.59 13.30 6.46
CA LYS A 144 -19.80 13.99 6.04
C LYS A 144 -19.72 14.42 4.59
N GLY A 145 -20.88 14.64 3.96
CA GLY A 145 -20.97 15.01 2.55
C GLY A 145 -20.75 13.85 1.60
N GLU A 146 -20.68 14.15 0.30
CA GLU A 146 -20.50 13.17 -0.76
C GLU A 146 -19.00 12.99 -1.05
N TRP A 147 -18.55 11.74 -1.07
CA TRP A 147 -17.19 11.34 -1.45
C TRP A 147 -17.24 10.33 -2.60
N THR A 148 -16.19 10.30 -3.39
CA THR A 148 -16.03 9.38 -4.52
C THR A 148 -15.03 8.29 -4.15
N VAL A 149 -15.36 7.05 -4.43
CA VAL A 149 -14.46 5.90 -4.29
C VAL A 149 -13.48 5.91 -5.46
N PHE A 150 -12.26 6.36 -5.23
CA PHE A 150 -11.19 6.36 -6.24
C PHE A 150 -10.61 4.97 -6.44
N TRP A 151 -10.34 4.26 -5.34
CA TRP A 151 -10.01 2.84 -5.31
C TRP A 151 -10.91 2.13 -4.32
N GLY A 152 -11.49 1.00 -4.73
CA GLY A 152 -12.38 0.15 -3.92
C GLY A 152 -12.96 -0.96 -4.79
N GLY A 153 -13.20 -2.12 -4.20
CA GLY A 153 -13.65 -3.32 -4.90
C GLY A 153 -12.61 -4.44 -4.83
N SER A 154 -12.83 -5.50 -5.60
CA SER A 154 -12.07 -6.76 -5.50
C SER A 154 -11.33 -7.17 -6.77
N THR A 155 -11.36 -6.36 -7.83
CA THR A 155 -10.58 -6.59 -9.06
C THR A 155 -9.47 -5.56 -9.22
N LYS A 156 -8.46 -5.86 -10.03
CA LYS A 156 -7.32 -4.95 -10.27
C LYS A 156 -7.71 -3.62 -10.92
N GLU A 157 -8.79 -3.62 -11.71
CA GLU A 157 -9.33 -2.43 -12.34
C GLU A 157 -10.00 -1.52 -11.31
N GLN A 158 -10.60 -2.11 -10.29
CA GLN A 158 -11.33 -1.40 -9.24
C GLN A 158 -10.41 -0.97 -8.09
N ASN A 159 -9.37 -1.77 -7.78
CA ASN A 159 -8.62 -1.58 -6.53
C ASN A 159 -7.17 -2.03 -6.64
N ARG A 160 -6.25 -1.08 -6.67
CA ARG A 160 -4.80 -1.38 -6.66
C ARG A 160 -4.31 -2.03 -5.35
N HIS A 161 -5.07 -1.89 -4.26
CA HIS A 161 -4.69 -2.40 -2.94
C HIS A 161 -4.81 -3.92 -2.82
N ILE A 162 -5.49 -4.59 -3.76
CA ILE A 162 -5.65 -6.05 -3.72
C ILE A 162 -4.34 -6.83 -3.81
N ALA A 163 -3.26 -6.18 -4.28
CA ALA A 163 -1.91 -6.77 -4.28
C ALA A 163 -1.31 -6.95 -2.87
N ILE A 164 -1.88 -6.27 -1.86
CA ILE A 164 -1.33 -6.22 -0.51
C ILE A 164 -2.32 -6.86 0.43
N ARG A 165 -1.92 -7.97 1.03
CA ARG A 165 -2.81 -8.86 1.78
C ARG A 165 -3.69 -8.14 2.80
N TYR A 166 -3.09 -7.33 3.70
CA TYR A 166 -3.85 -6.64 4.75
C TYR A 166 -4.66 -5.43 4.23
N GLN A 167 -4.38 -4.94 3.01
CA GLN A 167 -5.14 -3.84 2.38
C GLN A 167 -6.20 -4.35 1.38
N ARG A 168 -6.34 -5.64 1.19
CA ARG A 168 -7.42 -6.20 0.37
C ARG A 168 -8.76 -5.76 0.94
N GLY A 169 -9.56 -5.07 0.14
CA GLY A 169 -10.80 -4.44 0.60
C GLY A 169 -10.65 -2.98 1.06
N ALA A 170 -9.47 -2.37 0.92
CA ALA A 170 -9.26 -0.97 1.21
C ALA A 170 -9.96 -0.04 0.23
N PHE A 171 -10.18 1.20 0.71
CA PHE A 171 -10.68 2.32 -0.08
C PHE A 171 -9.66 3.46 -0.07
N ASP A 172 -9.50 4.11 -1.23
CA ASP A 172 -9.01 5.49 -1.32
C ASP A 172 -10.22 6.36 -1.70
N LEU A 173 -10.52 7.31 -0.83
CA LEU A 173 -11.72 8.13 -0.90
C LEU A 173 -11.33 9.60 -1.13
N VAL A 174 -11.89 10.19 -2.16
CA VAL A 174 -11.65 11.58 -2.57
C VAL A 174 -12.96 12.35 -2.64
N ILE A 175 -12.90 13.70 -2.73
CA ILE A 175 -14.03 14.51 -3.11
C ILE A 175 -13.79 15.02 -4.52
N THR A 176 -14.80 14.91 -5.38
CA THR A 176 -14.72 15.35 -6.77
C THR A 176 -15.77 16.41 -7.08
N ASP A 177 -15.45 17.30 -8.03
CA ASP A 177 -16.45 18.19 -8.62
C ASP A 177 -17.35 17.46 -9.63
N ALA A 178 -18.25 18.21 -10.28
CA ALA A 178 -19.16 17.67 -11.28
C ALA A 178 -18.43 17.12 -12.53
N SER A 179 -17.20 17.55 -12.80
CA SER A 179 -16.37 17.04 -13.90
C SER A 179 -15.51 15.82 -13.52
N GLY A 180 -15.54 15.42 -12.26
CA GLY A 180 -14.74 14.31 -11.71
C GLY A 180 -13.32 14.71 -11.29
N LYS A 181 -12.98 16.00 -11.25
CA LYS A 181 -11.69 16.49 -10.76
C LYS A 181 -11.66 16.51 -9.24
N THR A 182 -10.50 16.13 -8.65
CA THR A 182 -10.26 16.10 -7.21
C THR A 182 -9.85 17.46 -6.63
N HIS A 183 -9.54 18.44 -7.48
CA HIS A 183 -9.01 19.75 -7.07
C HIS A 183 -9.57 20.90 -7.95
N LYS A 184 -9.57 22.08 -7.39
CA LYS A 184 -9.74 23.37 -8.10
C LYS A 184 -8.35 23.88 -8.53
N GLY A 185 -8.30 24.75 -9.51
CA GLY A 185 -7.04 25.39 -9.92
C GLY A 185 -6.03 24.40 -10.50
N SER A 186 -4.75 24.61 -10.19
CA SER A 186 -3.63 23.84 -10.75
C SER A 186 -3.42 22.47 -10.08
N GLY A 187 -3.88 22.29 -8.84
CA GLY A 187 -3.60 21.10 -8.03
C GLY A 187 -2.15 21.02 -7.53
N GLU A 188 -1.41 22.14 -7.53
CA GLU A 188 0.00 22.17 -7.08
C GLU A 188 0.16 22.25 -5.56
N VAL A 189 -0.91 22.63 -4.85
CA VAL A 189 -0.94 22.75 -3.39
C VAL A 189 -2.09 21.94 -2.81
N ASN A 190 -1.92 21.46 -1.57
CA ASN A 190 -2.94 20.62 -0.91
C ASN A 190 -4.29 21.35 -0.75
N ASP A 191 -4.28 22.65 -0.52
CA ASP A 191 -5.49 23.48 -0.37
C ASP A 191 -6.34 23.59 -1.65
N ASP A 192 -5.83 23.20 -2.81
CA ASP A 192 -6.60 23.08 -4.04
C ASP A 192 -7.54 21.86 -4.00
N TYR A 193 -7.20 20.82 -3.23
CA TYR A 193 -7.93 19.57 -3.22
C TYR A 193 -9.16 19.62 -2.32
N TYR A 194 -10.28 19.14 -2.83
CA TYR A 194 -11.56 19.22 -2.11
C TYR A 194 -11.59 18.33 -0.85
N ALA A 195 -10.81 17.23 -0.82
CA ALA A 195 -10.73 16.35 0.33
C ALA A 195 -9.79 16.85 1.43
N PHE A 196 -8.84 17.76 1.09
CA PHE A 196 -7.91 18.30 2.08
C PHE A 196 -8.61 19.02 3.21
N ASP A 197 -8.16 18.80 4.45
CA ASP A 197 -8.67 19.40 5.68
C ASP A 197 -10.14 19.04 6.03
N LYS A 198 -10.73 18.02 5.36
CA LYS A 198 -12.05 17.51 5.71
C LYS A 198 -12.01 16.68 6.98
N GLU A 199 -13.06 16.83 7.78
CA GLU A 199 -13.19 16.11 9.06
C GLU A 199 -13.47 14.64 8.84
N ILE A 200 -12.76 13.80 9.61
CA ILE A 200 -12.90 12.34 9.63
C ILE A 200 -13.41 11.92 11.01
N PHE A 201 -14.33 10.99 11.03
CA PHE A 201 -15.04 10.54 12.21
C PHE A 201 -14.92 9.02 12.40
N ALA A 202 -15.05 8.55 13.63
CA ALA A 202 -15.14 7.12 13.93
C ALA A 202 -16.43 6.54 13.31
N PRO A 203 -16.34 5.48 12.47
CA PRO A 203 -17.53 4.89 11.82
C PRO A 203 -18.33 3.97 12.78
N CYS A 204 -17.76 3.62 13.91
CA CYS A 204 -18.34 2.79 14.98
C CYS A 204 -17.64 3.06 16.30
N ASP A 205 -18.18 2.51 17.37
CA ASP A 205 -17.52 2.50 18.68
C ASP A 205 -16.25 1.64 18.64
N GLY A 206 -15.20 2.04 19.39
CA GLY A 206 -13.98 1.27 19.50
C GLY A 206 -12.93 1.88 20.44
N GLU A 207 -11.76 1.26 20.45
CA GLU A 207 -10.58 1.71 21.17
C GLU A 207 -9.47 2.06 20.19
N ILE A 208 -8.83 3.20 20.36
CA ILE A 208 -7.68 3.60 19.59
C ILE A 208 -6.45 2.82 20.08
N VAL A 209 -5.93 1.92 19.23
CA VAL A 209 -4.78 1.08 19.60
C VAL A 209 -3.45 1.59 19.07
N SER A 210 -3.47 2.46 18.06
CA SER A 210 -2.26 3.11 17.56
C SER A 210 -2.57 4.48 16.96
N VAL A 211 -1.65 5.42 17.15
CA VAL A 211 -1.69 6.77 16.56
C VAL A 211 -0.29 7.14 16.06
N THR A 212 -0.24 7.70 14.86
CA THR A 212 0.92 8.39 14.32
C THR A 212 0.48 9.79 13.90
N ASP A 213 1.21 10.83 14.33
CA ASP A 213 0.95 12.22 13.95
C ASP A 213 2.26 13.00 13.82
N GLY A 214 2.23 14.21 13.25
CA GLY A 214 3.38 15.09 13.07
C GLY A 214 4.23 14.77 11.83
N ILE A 215 3.78 13.88 10.95
CA ILE A 215 4.40 13.67 9.64
C ILE A 215 3.86 14.73 8.68
N GLN A 216 4.78 15.50 8.10
CA GLN A 216 4.45 16.58 7.17
C GLN A 216 3.65 16.09 5.98
N ASP A 217 2.64 16.88 5.55
CA ASP A 217 1.93 16.65 4.31
C ASP A 217 2.86 16.79 3.09
N ASN A 218 2.76 15.89 2.15
CA ASN A 218 3.52 15.95 0.91
C ASN A 218 3.05 17.12 0.04
N LYS A 219 3.95 17.61 -0.80
CA LYS A 219 3.53 18.38 -1.97
C LYS A 219 2.80 17.44 -2.94
N PRO A 220 1.63 17.83 -3.52
CA PRO A 220 0.96 17.00 -4.51
C PRO A 220 1.91 16.51 -5.62
N GLY A 221 1.75 15.27 -6.01
CA GLY A 221 2.64 14.58 -6.96
C GLY A 221 3.89 13.94 -6.33
N THR A 222 4.22 14.22 -5.06
CA THR A 222 5.32 13.57 -4.33
C THR A 222 4.77 12.61 -3.27
N MET A 223 5.61 11.67 -2.79
CA MET A 223 5.20 10.68 -1.79
C MET A 223 6.33 10.41 -0.80
N ASN A 224 6.00 10.34 0.49
CA ASN A 224 6.92 9.85 1.51
C ASN A 224 6.83 8.33 1.59
N ARG A 225 7.83 7.64 1.06
CA ARG A 225 7.87 6.17 1.01
C ARG A 225 8.46 5.52 2.26
N THR A 226 8.97 6.31 3.19
CA THR A 226 9.52 5.82 4.46
C THR A 226 8.41 5.57 5.47
N ASN A 227 7.43 6.48 5.55
CA ASN A 227 6.29 6.40 6.44
C ASN A 227 5.02 6.18 5.62
N LEU A 228 4.71 4.94 5.25
CA LEU A 228 3.70 4.64 4.23
C LEU A 228 2.29 5.09 4.59
N ALA A 229 1.85 4.86 5.83
CA ALA A 229 0.53 5.29 6.29
C ALA A 229 0.46 6.81 6.58
N GLY A 230 1.62 7.48 6.69
CA GLY A 230 1.65 8.87 7.15
C GLY A 230 1.07 9.02 8.55
N ASN A 231 0.41 10.15 8.82
CA ASN A 231 -0.37 10.33 10.02
C ASN A 231 -1.58 9.39 9.96
N SER A 232 -1.78 8.61 11.00
CA SER A 232 -2.73 7.50 10.97
C SER A 232 -3.31 7.17 12.32
N VAL A 233 -4.48 6.59 12.30
CA VAL A 233 -5.19 6.07 13.48
C VAL A 233 -5.59 4.63 13.21
N LEU A 234 -5.33 3.73 14.16
CA LEU A 234 -5.81 2.36 14.16
C LEU A 234 -6.84 2.21 15.29
N LEU A 235 -8.08 1.93 14.90
CA LEU A 235 -9.20 1.72 15.82
C LEU A 235 -9.52 0.22 15.89
N LYS A 236 -9.62 -0.33 17.09
CA LYS A 236 -10.03 -1.71 17.35
C LYS A 236 -11.48 -1.75 17.82
N THR A 237 -12.30 -2.56 17.18
CA THR A 237 -13.68 -2.79 17.57
C THR A 237 -13.79 -3.90 18.63
N VAL A 238 -14.96 -4.01 19.25
CA VAL A 238 -15.27 -5.10 20.19
C VAL A 238 -15.18 -6.49 19.53
N ASN A 239 -15.33 -6.57 18.22
CA ASN A 239 -15.26 -7.80 17.45
C ASN A 239 -13.83 -8.13 16.97
N ASN A 240 -12.80 -7.46 17.50
CA ASN A 240 -11.40 -7.60 17.09
C ASN A 240 -11.16 -7.29 15.60
N GLU A 241 -11.91 -6.38 15.04
CA GLU A 241 -11.65 -5.80 13.73
C GLU A 241 -10.83 -4.53 13.92
N PHE A 242 -9.80 -4.33 13.09
CA PHE A 242 -8.90 -3.21 13.18
C PHE A 242 -9.09 -2.30 11.96
N LEU A 243 -9.52 -1.08 12.20
CA LEU A 243 -9.84 -0.08 11.21
C LEU A 243 -8.68 0.91 11.08
N LEU A 244 -7.98 0.90 9.96
CA LEU A 244 -6.93 1.87 9.70
C LEU A 244 -7.48 3.05 8.91
N PHE A 245 -7.19 4.25 9.43
CA PHE A 245 -7.34 5.54 8.76
C PHE A 245 -5.94 6.09 8.53
N ALA A 246 -5.63 6.45 7.30
CA ALA A 246 -4.29 6.90 6.94
C ALA A 246 -4.31 8.22 6.15
N HIS A 247 -3.14 8.85 6.06
CA HIS A 247 -2.87 10.09 5.35
C HIS A 247 -3.53 11.32 5.99
N PHE A 248 -3.74 11.31 7.32
CA PHE A 248 -4.25 12.51 8.00
C PHE A 248 -3.31 13.71 7.80
N LYS A 249 -3.89 14.90 7.86
CA LYS A 249 -3.17 16.17 7.86
C LYS A 249 -2.28 16.28 9.09
N GLU A 250 -1.08 16.83 8.92
CA GLU A 250 -0.11 17.05 9.99
C GLU A 250 -0.73 17.78 11.18
N TYR A 251 -0.48 17.26 12.40
CA TYR A 251 -0.96 17.79 13.68
C TYR A 251 -2.48 17.92 13.83
N THR A 252 -3.25 17.07 13.14
CA THR A 252 -4.72 17.12 13.23
C THR A 252 -5.36 15.88 13.83
N VAL A 253 -4.58 14.85 14.16
CA VAL A 253 -5.13 13.67 14.86
C VAL A 253 -5.60 14.09 16.24
N ALA A 254 -6.90 13.94 16.50
CA ALA A 254 -7.56 14.46 17.71
C ALA A 254 -7.71 13.42 18.83
N VAL A 255 -7.25 12.19 18.59
CA VAL A 255 -7.37 11.06 19.50
C VAL A 255 -6.00 10.54 19.91
N LYS A 256 -5.94 9.75 20.98
CA LYS A 256 -4.70 9.16 21.49
C LYS A 256 -4.86 7.67 21.73
N GLN A 257 -3.75 6.95 21.71
CA GLN A 257 -3.72 5.52 22.04
C GLN A 257 -4.36 5.25 23.42
N GLY A 258 -5.17 4.20 23.50
CA GLY A 258 -5.94 3.81 24.68
C GLY A 258 -7.25 4.58 24.84
N GLN A 259 -7.54 5.59 24.01
CA GLN A 259 -8.81 6.31 24.06
C GLN A 259 -9.94 5.45 23.49
N ARG A 260 -11.08 5.42 24.16
CA ARG A 260 -12.33 4.89 23.60
C ARG A 260 -13.07 6.00 22.89
N VAL A 261 -13.51 5.72 21.69
CA VAL A 261 -14.29 6.63 20.87
C VAL A 261 -15.67 6.04 20.56
N ARG A 262 -16.63 6.92 20.36
CA ARG A 262 -17.98 6.54 19.92
C ARG A 262 -18.14 6.81 18.42
N GLN A 263 -19.07 6.11 17.81
CA GLN A 263 -19.50 6.39 16.45
C GLN A 263 -19.83 7.88 16.28
N GLY A 264 -19.31 8.49 15.20
CA GLY A 264 -19.47 9.92 14.90
C GLY A 264 -18.52 10.84 15.67
N GLU A 265 -17.64 10.32 16.52
CA GLU A 265 -16.62 11.14 17.21
C GLU A 265 -15.53 11.57 16.22
N PHE A 266 -15.13 12.83 16.30
CA PHE A 266 -14.07 13.38 15.44
C PHE A 266 -12.72 12.77 15.80
N ILE A 267 -12.00 12.27 14.78
CA ILE A 267 -10.69 11.61 14.96
C ILE A 267 -9.53 12.33 14.28
N GLY A 268 -9.79 13.25 13.36
CA GLY A 268 -8.74 14.00 12.67
C GLY A 268 -9.21 14.57 11.33
N ARG A 269 -8.28 15.11 10.55
CA ARG A 269 -8.57 15.74 9.26
C ARG A 269 -7.83 15.05 8.13
N CYS A 270 -8.50 14.89 6.99
CA CYS A 270 -7.91 14.34 5.77
C CYS A 270 -6.75 15.22 5.29
N GLY A 271 -5.62 14.60 4.99
CA GLY A 271 -4.39 15.25 4.53
C GLY A 271 -3.74 14.53 3.36
N ASN A 272 -2.42 14.69 3.24
CA ASN A 272 -1.60 14.12 2.17
C ASN A 272 -0.27 13.58 2.70
N SER A 273 -0.22 13.12 3.94
CA SER A 273 1.01 12.59 4.55
C SER A 273 1.30 11.16 4.12
N GLY A 274 2.55 10.74 4.18
CA GLY A 274 2.93 9.36 3.89
C GLY A 274 3.01 9.02 2.39
N ASN A 275 2.64 7.78 2.01
CA ASN A 275 2.68 7.32 0.62
C ASN A 275 1.41 7.75 -0.14
N SER A 276 1.14 9.04 -0.12
CA SER A 276 0.00 9.71 -0.74
C SER A 276 0.50 10.74 -1.73
N SER A 277 0.00 10.73 -2.97
CA SER A 277 0.33 11.68 -4.02
C SER A 277 -0.63 12.86 -4.12
N GLU A 278 -1.81 12.74 -3.54
CA GLU A 278 -2.84 13.78 -3.44
C GLU A 278 -3.71 13.56 -2.21
N PRO A 279 -4.32 14.61 -1.66
CA PRO A 279 -5.19 14.49 -0.48
C PRO A 279 -6.34 13.51 -0.68
N HIS A 280 -6.37 12.46 0.16
CA HIS A 280 -7.44 11.46 0.19
C HIS A 280 -7.49 10.76 1.55
N LEU A 281 -8.62 10.14 1.87
CA LEU A 281 -8.72 9.22 2.98
C LEU A 281 -8.44 7.80 2.50
N HIS A 282 -7.35 7.19 2.98
CA HIS A 282 -7.19 5.74 2.88
C HIS A 282 -7.84 5.08 4.09
N PHE A 283 -8.74 4.14 3.83
CA PHE A 283 -9.47 3.41 4.87
C PHE A 283 -9.53 1.93 4.55
N HIS A 284 -9.18 1.07 5.53
CA HIS A 284 -9.41 -0.36 5.42
C HIS A 284 -9.66 -1.02 6.77
N ILE A 285 -10.17 -2.26 6.70
CA ILE A 285 -10.33 -3.15 7.85
C ILE A 285 -9.36 -4.30 7.69
N GLN A 286 -8.71 -4.68 8.78
CA GLN A 286 -7.84 -5.86 8.87
C GLN A 286 -8.21 -6.68 10.12
N ASN A 287 -7.92 -8.00 10.09
CA ASN A 287 -8.31 -8.94 11.14
C ASN A 287 -7.26 -9.13 12.25
N ALA A 288 -6.15 -8.41 12.20
CA ALA A 288 -5.11 -8.41 13.23
C ALA A 288 -4.49 -7.02 13.33
N GLU A 289 -3.94 -6.67 14.50
CA GLU A 289 -3.25 -5.41 14.73
C GLU A 289 -1.94 -5.32 13.92
N ASP A 290 -1.16 -6.40 13.97
CA ASP A 290 0.10 -6.50 13.23
C ASP A 290 -0.15 -6.76 11.76
N ILE A 291 0.26 -5.79 10.92
CA ILE A 291 0.13 -5.84 9.46
C ILE A 291 0.86 -7.02 8.80
N ASP A 292 1.89 -7.57 9.46
CA ASP A 292 2.65 -8.70 8.91
C ASP A 292 1.86 -10.01 9.01
N THR A 293 0.89 -10.09 9.93
CA THR A 293 0.00 -11.25 10.11
C THR A 293 -1.41 -11.00 9.61
N ALA A 294 -1.79 -9.74 9.44
CA ALA A 294 -3.15 -9.32 9.10
C ALA A 294 -3.57 -9.72 7.67
N ASN A 295 -4.86 -9.97 7.53
CA ASN A 295 -5.57 -10.06 6.25
C ASN A 295 -6.59 -8.92 6.15
N GLY A 296 -6.79 -8.41 4.94
CA GLY A 296 -7.84 -7.44 4.69
C GLY A 296 -9.21 -8.07 4.84
N VAL A 297 -10.12 -7.31 5.45
CA VAL A 297 -11.51 -7.66 5.68
C VAL A 297 -12.38 -6.82 4.76
N LYS A 298 -13.35 -7.43 4.07
CA LYS A 298 -14.23 -6.69 3.17
C LYS A 298 -15.16 -5.78 3.98
N CYS A 299 -15.09 -4.47 3.73
CA CYS A 299 -15.84 -3.47 4.48
C CYS A 299 -17.22 -3.24 3.87
N TYR A 300 -18.25 -3.39 4.69
CA TYR A 300 -19.65 -3.08 4.39
C TYR A 300 -20.14 -1.99 5.34
N PHE A 301 -20.83 -1.00 4.78
CA PHE A 301 -21.54 0.03 5.54
C PHE A 301 -23.02 -0.33 5.68
N ASN A 302 -23.59 -0.03 6.84
CA ASN A 302 -24.97 -0.41 7.16
C ASN A 302 -25.97 0.26 6.24
N LYS A 303 -25.88 1.58 6.11
CA LYS A 303 -26.85 2.41 5.41
C LYS A 303 -26.13 3.63 4.81
N LEU A 304 -26.20 3.78 3.51
CA LEU A 304 -25.56 4.89 2.79
C LEU A 304 -26.34 5.20 1.50
N LEU A 305 -26.16 6.40 0.97
CA LEU A 305 -26.54 6.69 -0.41
C LEU A 305 -25.38 6.37 -1.33
N VAL A 306 -25.65 5.66 -2.40
CA VAL A 306 -24.69 5.34 -3.46
C VAL A 306 -25.24 5.89 -4.76
N ASN A 307 -24.57 6.87 -5.36
CA ASN A 307 -25.06 7.56 -6.56
C ASN A 307 -26.50 8.09 -6.39
N GLY A 308 -26.78 8.63 -5.19
CA GLY A 308 -28.11 9.14 -4.80
C GLY A 308 -29.14 8.07 -4.44
N VAL A 309 -28.82 6.76 -4.53
CA VAL A 309 -29.74 5.67 -4.23
C VAL A 309 -29.39 5.05 -2.88
N LEU A 310 -30.41 4.90 -2.01
CA LEU A 310 -30.24 4.27 -0.71
C LEU A 310 -29.83 2.80 -0.87
N ARG A 311 -28.74 2.44 -0.22
CA ARG A 311 -28.23 1.06 -0.11
C ARG A 311 -28.08 0.68 1.37
N THR A 312 -28.31 -0.56 1.66
CA THR A 312 -28.05 -1.14 2.98
C THR A 312 -27.08 -2.29 2.84
N ASN A 313 -26.19 -2.44 3.83
CA ASN A 313 -25.23 -3.53 3.86
C ASN A 313 -24.43 -3.62 2.54
N TYR A 314 -23.82 -2.50 2.18
CA TYR A 314 -23.16 -2.33 0.89
C TYR A 314 -21.65 -2.07 1.05
N SER A 315 -20.85 -2.69 0.19
CA SER A 315 -19.42 -2.46 0.05
C SER A 315 -19.18 -1.68 -1.23
N PRO A 316 -18.81 -0.38 -1.12
CA PRO A 316 -18.63 0.48 -2.28
C PRO A 316 -17.55 -0.03 -3.24
N VAL A 317 -17.65 0.36 -4.51
CA VAL A 317 -16.66 0.04 -5.53
C VAL A 317 -16.19 1.30 -6.23
N LYS A 318 -15.07 1.22 -6.93
CA LYS A 318 -14.51 2.32 -7.72
C LYS A 318 -15.56 3.02 -8.58
N GLY A 319 -15.61 4.33 -8.48
CA GLY A 319 -16.55 5.20 -9.20
C GLY A 319 -17.85 5.48 -8.47
N ASP A 320 -18.16 4.76 -7.38
CA ASP A 320 -19.32 5.09 -6.55
C ASP A 320 -19.15 6.45 -5.88
N LYS A 321 -20.19 7.26 -5.92
CA LYS A 321 -20.34 8.45 -5.08
C LYS A 321 -21.15 8.07 -3.85
N ILE A 322 -20.56 8.21 -2.68
CA ILE A 322 -21.13 7.75 -1.43
C ILE A 322 -21.30 8.90 -0.44
N GLN A 323 -22.42 8.91 0.27
CA GLN A 323 -22.67 9.84 1.35
C GLN A 323 -23.53 9.20 2.43
N GLN A 324 -23.47 9.78 3.63
CA GLN A 324 -24.31 9.35 4.76
C GLN A 324 -25.78 9.36 4.36
N ALA A 325 -26.48 8.28 4.70
CA ALA A 325 -27.92 8.25 4.55
C ALA A 325 -28.61 9.14 5.61
N PRO A 326 -29.74 9.76 5.29
CA PRO A 326 -30.53 10.52 6.25
C PRO A 326 -31.11 9.65 7.38
#